data_3e3f1182886029a9d857846c1bdb4b28
#
_entry.id   3e3f1182886029a9d857846c1bdb4b28
#
_cell.length_a   1.000
_cell.length_b   1.000
_cell.length_c   1.000
_cell.angle_alpha   90.00
_cell.angle_beta   90.00
_cell.angle_gamma   90.00
#
_symmetry.space_group_name_H-M   'P 1'
#
loop_
_entity.id
_entity.type
_entity.pdbx_description
1 polymer ?
#
loop_
_entity_poly.entity_id
_entity_poly.type
_entity_poly.pdbx_seq_one_letter_code
_entity_poly.pdbx_strand_id
1 'polypeptide(L)'
;MKKIFKVLMAGAIAALASCATEPQSDIDKKVDDLLSQMTLREKVGQMNQLSGGAWLAETAAKGEVGSILNCVDPAELNAVQKAAVEGSRLGIPILISRDVIHGFRTIFPIPLGQAATFD
;
A
#
# COMPACT_ATOMS: atom_id res chain seq x y z
N MET A 1 44.04 -0.68 33.62
CA MET A 1 42.57 -0.81 33.86
C MET A 1 41.79 0.45 33.49
N LYS A 2 42.15 1.66 33.93
CA LYS A 2 41.38 2.91 33.63
C LYS A 2 41.29 3.27 32.14
N LYS A 3 42.29 2.94 31.30
CA LYS A 3 42.31 3.22 29.86
C LYS A 3 41.39 2.25 29.08
N ILE A 4 41.33 0.98 29.47
CA ILE A 4 40.48 -0.05 28.84
C ILE A 4 39.02 0.25 29.13
N PHE A 5 38.68 0.69 30.33
CA PHE A 5 37.32 1.05 30.71
C PHE A 5 36.78 2.25 29.92
N LYS A 6 37.64 3.26 29.65
CA LYS A 6 37.28 4.40 28.82
C LYS A 6 37.03 4.04 27.36
N VAL A 7 37.78 3.10 26.80
CA VAL A 7 37.61 2.62 25.42
C VAL A 7 36.31 1.81 25.30
N LEU A 8 36.01 0.95 26.29
CA LEU A 8 34.75 0.18 26.32
C LEU A 8 33.52 1.08 26.48
N MET A 9 33.61 2.12 27.32
CA MET A 9 32.51 3.10 27.45
C MET A 9 32.29 3.91 26.16
N ALA A 10 33.34 4.33 25.48
CA ALA A 10 33.25 5.03 24.20
C ALA A 10 32.67 4.15 23.10
N GLY A 11 33.01 2.87 23.07
CA GLY A 11 32.42 1.90 22.13
C GLY A 11 30.92 1.62 22.38
N ALA A 12 30.49 1.56 23.65
CA ALA A 12 29.10 1.37 24.02
C ALA A 12 28.24 2.59 23.66
N ILE A 13 28.76 3.81 23.81
CA ILE A 13 28.05 5.04 23.40
C ILE A 13 27.94 5.14 21.88
N ALA A 14 28.95 4.74 21.12
CA ALA A 14 28.89 4.71 19.66
C ALA A 14 27.89 3.65 19.14
N ALA A 15 27.74 2.52 19.83
CA ALA A 15 26.74 1.50 19.47
C ALA A 15 25.30 1.93 19.75
N LEU A 16 25.07 2.78 20.75
CA LEU A 16 23.75 3.34 21.05
C LEU A 16 23.37 4.48 20.09
N ALA A 17 24.32 5.16 19.48
CA ALA A 17 24.05 6.19 18.47
C ALA A 17 23.65 5.61 17.10
N SER A 18 23.79 4.30 16.88
CA SER A 18 23.39 3.61 15.65
C SER A 18 21.87 3.38 15.52
N CYS A 19 21.08 3.73 16.53
CA CYS A 19 19.61 3.77 16.46
C CYS A 19 19.10 5.18 16.12
N ALA A 20 19.85 5.99 15.37
CA ALA A 20 19.31 7.20 14.78
C ALA A 20 18.21 6.79 13.79
N THR A 21 16.98 7.15 14.09
CA THR A 21 15.88 7.06 13.14
C THR A 21 16.29 7.79 11.86
N GLU A 22 16.24 7.08 10.73
CA GLU A 22 16.43 7.69 9.42
C GLU A 22 15.56 8.95 9.32
N PRO A 23 16.05 10.05 8.73
CA PRO A 23 15.23 11.24 8.56
C PRO A 23 13.98 10.88 7.78
N GLN A 24 12.83 11.24 8.32
CA GLN A 24 11.53 10.97 7.70
C GLN A 24 11.51 11.50 6.26
N SER A 25 11.21 10.62 5.30
CA SER A 25 11.13 11.00 3.89
C SER A 25 9.96 11.98 3.65
N ASP A 26 10.01 12.73 2.55
CA ASP A 26 8.89 13.61 2.17
C ASP A 26 7.61 12.81 1.88
N ILE A 27 7.76 11.55 1.50
CA ILE A 27 6.63 10.62 1.30
C ILE A 27 6.02 10.27 2.65
N ASP A 28 6.83 9.91 3.66
CA ASP A 28 6.34 9.56 5.00
C ASP A 28 5.58 10.72 5.63
N LYS A 29 6.08 11.94 5.50
CA LYS A 29 5.38 13.14 5.97
C LYS A 29 4.01 13.30 5.31
N LYS A 30 3.92 13.12 4.00
CA LYS A 30 2.63 13.19 3.27
C LYS A 30 1.66 12.10 3.71
N VAL A 31 2.17 10.89 3.98
CA VAL A 31 1.37 9.77 4.50
C VAL A 31 0.86 10.09 5.91
N ASP A 32 1.72 10.56 6.80
CA ASP A 32 1.33 10.94 8.17
C ASP A 32 0.32 12.08 8.19
N ASP A 33 0.51 13.10 7.35
CA ASP A 33 -0.42 14.22 7.20
C ASP A 33 -1.80 13.73 6.73
N LEU A 34 -1.84 12.81 5.74
CA LEU A 34 -3.08 12.22 5.25
C LEU A 34 -3.75 11.36 6.33
N LEU A 35 -2.99 10.49 6.99
CA LEU A 35 -3.48 9.62 8.06
C LEU A 35 -4.04 10.43 9.24
N SER A 36 -3.46 11.59 9.55
CA SER A 36 -3.95 12.47 10.62
C SER A 36 -5.34 13.04 10.34
N GLN A 37 -5.69 13.21 9.07
CA GLN A 37 -6.99 13.71 8.62
C GLN A 37 -8.06 12.63 8.53
N MET A 38 -7.67 11.35 8.47
CA MET A 38 -8.59 10.22 8.28
C MET A 38 -9.33 9.86 9.56
N THR A 39 -10.64 9.65 9.43
CA THR A 39 -11.45 8.99 10.44
C THR A 39 -11.08 7.50 10.54
N LEU A 40 -11.45 6.84 11.63
CA LEU A 40 -11.25 5.39 11.77
C LEU A 40 -11.95 4.61 10.66
N ARG A 41 -13.16 5.04 10.26
CA ARG A 41 -13.92 4.40 9.17
C ARG A 41 -13.17 4.48 7.84
N GLU A 42 -12.59 5.61 7.51
CA GLU A 42 -11.79 5.79 6.30
C GLU A 42 -10.50 4.98 6.35
N LYS A 43 -9.83 4.88 7.51
CA LYS A 43 -8.64 4.03 7.68
C LYS A 43 -8.96 2.56 7.44
N VAL A 44 -10.07 2.07 7.99
CA VAL A 44 -10.55 0.70 7.74
C VAL A 44 -10.94 0.52 6.28
N GLY A 45 -11.58 1.53 5.67
CA GLY A 45 -11.94 1.52 4.25
C GLY A 45 -10.73 1.35 3.33
N GLN A 46 -9.59 2.02 3.62
CA GLN A 46 -8.37 1.85 2.84
C GLN A 46 -7.79 0.43 2.89
N MET A 47 -8.06 -0.33 3.94
CA MET A 47 -7.66 -1.74 4.08
C MET A 47 -8.62 -2.71 3.38
N ASN A 48 -9.80 -2.23 2.95
CA ASN A 48 -10.82 -3.06 2.35
C ASN A 48 -10.54 -3.26 0.85
N GLN A 49 -10.42 -4.52 0.43
CA GLN A 49 -10.31 -4.93 -0.96
C GLN A 49 -11.57 -5.66 -1.40
N LEU A 50 -12.23 -5.18 -2.43
CA LEU A 50 -13.46 -5.75 -2.95
C LEU A 50 -13.29 -6.19 -4.42
N SER A 51 -13.97 -7.28 -4.79
CA SER A 51 -14.10 -7.67 -6.19
C SER A 51 -15.35 -7.01 -6.76
N GLY A 52 -15.24 -6.38 -7.93
CA GLY A 52 -16.40 -5.77 -8.57
C GLY A 52 -16.03 -4.69 -9.57
N GLY A 53 -17.05 -3.95 -10.00
CA GLY A 53 -16.96 -2.89 -11.00
C GLY A 53 -17.77 -1.65 -10.61
N ALA A 54 -18.53 -1.10 -11.56
CA ALA A 54 -19.24 0.19 -11.41
C ALA A 54 -20.13 0.29 -10.16
N TRP A 55 -20.71 -0.81 -9.67
CA TRP A 55 -21.55 -0.82 -8.47
C TRP A 55 -20.79 -0.44 -7.18
N LEU A 56 -19.45 -0.47 -7.20
CA LEU A 56 -18.61 -0.01 -6.08
C LEU A 56 -18.46 1.51 -6.01
N ALA A 57 -18.97 2.27 -6.99
CA ALA A 57 -18.82 3.73 -7.03
C ALA A 57 -19.35 4.42 -5.78
N GLU A 58 -20.48 3.97 -5.24
CA GLU A 58 -21.04 4.54 -4.01
C GLU A 58 -20.17 4.25 -2.80
N THR A 59 -19.64 3.03 -2.69
CA THR A 59 -18.71 2.62 -1.61
C THR A 59 -17.40 3.41 -1.69
N ALA A 60 -16.90 3.63 -2.91
CA ALA A 60 -15.72 4.43 -3.18
C ALA A 60 -15.92 5.91 -2.80
N ALA A 61 -17.05 6.48 -3.14
CA ALA A 61 -17.39 7.86 -2.76
C ALA A 61 -17.48 8.06 -1.23
N LYS A 62 -17.80 7.01 -0.49
CA LYS A 62 -17.80 7.02 0.99
C LYS A 62 -16.41 6.81 1.62
N GLY A 63 -15.38 6.50 0.83
CA GLY A 63 -14.05 6.16 1.32
C GLY A 63 -13.98 4.80 2.04
N GLU A 64 -14.86 3.86 1.69
CA GLU A 64 -15.02 2.56 2.35
C GLU A 64 -14.35 1.41 1.60
N VAL A 65 -13.60 1.70 0.54
CA VAL A 65 -12.82 0.73 -0.24
C VAL A 65 -11.50 1.37 -0.66
N GLY A 66 -10.40 0.67 -0.46
CA GLY A 66 -9.04 1.12 -0.81
C GLY A 66 -8.50 0.44 -2.08
N SER A 67 -9.03 -0.74 -2.41
CA SER A 67 -8.59 -1.46 -3.60
C SER A 67 -9.69 -2.31 -4.23
N ILE A 68 -9.60 -2.50 -5.55
CA ILE A 68 -10.50 -3.33 -6.33
C ILE A 68 -9.71 -4.45 -7.00
N LEU A 69 -10.25 -5.65 -6.90
CA LEU A 69 -9.69 -6.85 -7.51
C LEU A 69 -10.58 -7.31 -8.68
N ASN A 70 -9.94 -7.70 -9.78
CA ASN A 70 -10.56 -8.42 -10.90
C ASN A 70 -11.59 -7.65 -11.75
N CYS A 71 -11.76 -6.35 -11.60
CA CYS A 71 -12.45 -5.55 -12.60
C CYS A 71 -11.51 -5.28 -13.77
N VAL A 72 -11.97 -5.45 -15.00
CA VAL A 72 -11.17 -5.27 -16.23
C VAL A 72 -11.82 -4.33 -17.24
N ASP A 73 -13.03 -3.87 -17.00
CA ASP A 73 -13.68 -2.91 -17.87
C ASP A 73 -13.17 -1.49 -17.54
N PRO A 74 -12.54 -0.78 -18.51
CA PRO A 74 -12.01 0.55 -18.26
C PRO A 74 -13.10 1.59 -17.91
N ALA A 75 -14.30 1.46 -18.45
CA ALA A 75 -15.38 2.40 -18.17
C ALA A 75 -15.86 2.26 -16.71
N GLU A 76 -16.03 1.03 -16.23
CA GLU A 76 -16.36 0.75 -14.84
C GLU A 76 -15.26 1.22 -13.89
N LEU A 77 -13.99 0.92 -14.19
CA LEU A 77 -12.84 1.36 -13.38
C LEU A 77 -12.76 2.87 -13.29
N ASN A 78 -12.93 3.57 -14.42
CA ASN A 78 -12.93 5.03 -14.45
C ASN A 78 -14.10 5.63 -13.64
N ALA A 79 -15.27 5.01 -13.68
CA ALA A 79 -16.42 5.44 -12.88
C ALA A 79 -16.15 5.34 -11.38
N VAL A 80 -15.59 4.22 -10.92
CA VAL A 80 -15.24 4.02 -9.52
C VAL A 80 -14.09 4.94 -9.09
N GLN A 81 -13.07 5.11 -9.91
CA GLN A 81 -11.95 6.01 -9.63
C GLN A 81 -12.40 7.46 -9.52
N LYS A 82 -13.28 7.89 -10.43
CA LYS A 82 -13.90 9.21 -10.38
C LYS A 82 -14.69 9.41 -9.10
N ALA A 83 -15.50 8.43 -8.71
CA ALA A 83 -16.26 8.47 -7.47
C ALA A 83 -15.36 8.56 -6.23
N ALA A 84 -14.24 7.86 -6.21
CA ALA A 84 -13.27 7.94 -5.12
C ALA A 84 -12.60 9.33 -5.05
N VAL A 85 -12.11 9.85 -6.18
CA VAL A 85 -11.33 11.09 -6.21
C VAL A 85 -12.21 12.33 -6.08
N GLU A 86 -13.34 12.38 -6.76
CA GLU A 86 -14.22 13.56 -6.79
C GLU A 86 -15.36 13.50 -5.75
N GLY A 87 -15.76 12.30 -5.34
CA GLY A 87 -16.90 12.08 -4.44
C GLY A 87 -16.52 11.86 -2.98
N SER A 88 -15.33 11.34 -2.68
CA SER A 88 -14.92 11.13 -1.30
C SER A 88 -14.31 12.38 -0.67
N ARG A 89 -14.37 12.47 0.66
CA ARG A 89 -13.90 13.63 1.43
C ARG A 89 -12.37 13.90 1.27
N LEU A 90 -11.58 12.85 1.12
CA LEU A 90 -10.12 12.96 1.05
C LEU A 90 -9.58 12.80 -0.37
N GLY A 91 -10.41 12.42 -1.34
CA GLY A 91 -10.01 12.27 -2.73
C GLY A 91 -8.94 11.20 -2.97
N ILE A 92 -8.88 10.16 -2.11
CA ILE A 92 -7.86 9.12 -2.23
C ILE A 92 -8.24 8.19 -3.38
N PRO A 93 -7.35 8.01 -4.38
CA PRO A 93 -7.61 7.10 -5.49
C PRO A 93 -7.57 5.65 -5.03
N ILE A 94 -8.31 4.78 -5.75
CA ILE A 94 -8.37 3.34 -5.48
C ILE A 94 -7.24 2.61 -6.19
N LEU A 95 -6.62 1.64 -5.52
CA LEU A 95 -5.71 0.70 -6.14
C LEU A 95 -6.50 -0.33 -6.94
N ILE A 96 -6.06 -0.57 -8.17
CA ILE A 96 -6.69 -1.53 -9.07
C ILE A 96 -5.72 -2.67 -9.31
N SER A 97 -6.19 -3.88 -9.08
CA SER A 97 -5.40 -5.10 -9.22
C SER A 97 -6.14 -6.20 -9.96
N ARG A 98 -5.39 -7.10 -10.53
CA ARG A 98 -5.87 -8.29 -11.22
C ARG A 98 -5.13 -9.51 -10.73
N ASP A 99 -5.85 -10.53 -10.35
CA ASP A 99 -5.30 -11.84 -10.07
C ASP A 99 -5.17 -12.61 -11.39
N VAL A 100 -3.98 -12.65 -11.95
CA VAL A 100 -3.72 -13.31 -13.23
C VAL A 100 -3.05 -14.67 -13.10
N ILE A 101 -2.53 -15.05 -11.95
CA ILE A 101 -1.82 -16.28 -11.58
C ILE A 101 -0.92 -16.84 -12.70
N HIS A 102 -1.50 -17.26 -13.84
CA HIS A 102 -0.79 -17.82 -14.98
C HIS A 102 -1.30 -17.28 -16.33
N GLY A 103 -1.83 -16.06 -16.34
CA GLY A 103 -2.30 -15.37 -17.54
C GLY A 103 -3.76 -14.95 -17.46
N PHE A 104 -4.17 -14.05 -18.36
CA PHE A 104 -5.53 -13.53 -18.43
C PHE A 104 -6.22 -13.88 -19.75
N ARG A 105 -5.74 -13.36 -20.88
CA ARG A 105 -6.21 -13.72 -22.23
C ARG A 105 -5.28 -14.73 -22.86
N THR A 106 -3.98 -14.56 -22.68
CA THR A 106 -2.95 -15.51 -23.02
C THR A 106 -2.62 -16.32 -21.76
N ILE A 107 -2.78 -17.64 -21.85
CA ILE A 107 -2.54 -18.57 -20.74
C ILE A 107 -1.08 -19.03 -20.77
N PHE A 108 -0.44 -18.95 -19.62
CA PHE A 108 0.92 -19.46 -19.37
C PHE A 108 0.86 -20.68 -18.44
N PRO A 109 1.92 -21.48 -18.36
CA PRO A 109 2.03 -22.49 -17.32
C PRO A 109 1.91 -21.85 -15.93
N ILE A 110 1.36 -22.58 -14.97
CA ILE A 110 1.32 -22.13 -13.56
C ILE A 110 2.74 -21.81 -13.05
N PRO A 111 2.91 -20.91 -12.06
CA PRO A 111 4.23 -20.53 -11.56
C PRO A 111 5.12 -21.71 -11.16
N LEU A 112 4.55 -22.75 -10.56
CA LEU A 112 5.28 -23.97 -10.21
C LEU A 112 5.82 -24.68 -11.46
N GLY A 113 5.03 -24.76 -12.55
CA GLY A 113 5.46 -25.33 -13.82
C GLY A 113 6.56 -24.49 -14.47
N GLN A 114 6.51 -23.16 -14.40
CA GLN A 114 7.56 -22.28 -14.89
C GLN A 114 8.84 -22.46 -14.07
N ALA A 115 8.76 -22.49 -12.75
CA ALA A 115 9.91 -22.69 -11.88
C ALA A 115 10.60 -24.06 -12.09
N ALA A 116 9.85 -25.10 -12.48
CA ALA A 116 10.37 -26.43 -12.75
C ALA A 116 11.23 -26.50 -14.03
N THR A 117 11.22 -25.49 -14.89
CA THR A 117 12.10 -25.43 -16.08
C THR A 117 13.54 -25.13 -15.74
N PHE A 118 13.81 -24.53 -14.59
CA PHE A 118 15.14 -24.01 -14.16
C PHE A 118 15.74 -22.98 -15.14
N ASP A 119 14.91 -22.31 -15.94
CA ASP A 119 15.28 -21.32 -16.93
C ASP A 119 14.68 -19.94 -16.57
#